data_1ce1ac12b6f2ae603d8c9c3fb270d956
#
_entry.id   1ce1ac12b6f2ae603d8c9c3fb270d956
#
_cell.length_a   1.000
_cell.length_b   1.000
_cell.length_c   1.000
_cell.angle_alpha   90.00
_cell.angle_beta   90.00
_cell.angle_gamma   90.00
#
_symmetry.space_group_name_H-M   'P 1'
#
loop_
_entity.id
_entity.type
_entity.pdbx_description
1 polymer ?
#
loop_
_entity_poly.entity_id
_entity_poly.type
_entity_poly.pdbx_seq_one_letter_code
_entity_poly.pdbx_strand_id
1 'polypeptide(L)'
;MDPVNLMVGSIGAAPVIRTGEIPNISRQWKSVYGGCLRMGMAPSTDSGIVGEMDARSKPGLRDPFEEAIDNALNSLPADLRAAMSNVEIVVEDEPADGRPLLGLYRGVPLPRRSSTYSGVLPDKISIFRGPITRLAAGDADRLGREVRHVVLHEIAHHFGISDERLIELNRY
;
A
#
# COMPACT_ATOMS: atom_id res chain seq x y z
N MET A 1 21.82 -0.26 -9.56
CA MET A 1 20.52 0.42 -9.69
C MET A 1 20.02 0.57 -8.26
N ASP A 2 20.10 1.80 -7.76
CA ASP A 2 19.72 2.07 -6.37
C ASP A 2 18.21 1.95 -6.22
N PRO A 3 17.70 1.29 -5.15
CA PRO A 3 16.26 1.27 -4.86
C PRO A 3 15.82 2.73 -4.61
N VAL A 4 14.84 3.18 -5.34
CA VAL A 4 14.22 4.49 -5.12
C VAL A 4 13.52 4.42 -3.75
N ASN A 5 14.18 4.98 -2.76
CA ASN A 5 13.69 5.07 -1.40
C ASN A 5 12.67 6.22 -1.35
N LEU A 6 11.39 5.91 -1.44
CA LEU A 6 10.34 6.86 -1.12
C LEU A 6 10.37 7.07 0.40
N MET A 7 11.23 7.96 0.88
CA MET A 7 11.11 8.50 2.23
C MET A 7 9.79 9.26 2.29
N VAL A 8 8.78 8.64 2.83
CA VAL A 8 7.67 9.38 3.43
C VAL A 8 8.31 10.27 4.49
N GLY A 9 8.34 11.58 4.23
CA GLY A 9 9.09 12.56 4.99
C GLY A 9 8.96 12.33 6.47
N SER A 10 10.08 12.50 7.19
CA SER A 10 10.20 12.34 8.64
C SER A 10 8.99 12.95 9.34
N ILE A 11 8.01 12.12 9.62
CA ILE A 11 6.89 12.47 10.48
C ILE A 11 7.51 12.57 11.85
N GLY A 12 7.63 13.79 12.37
CA GLY A 12 8.18 14.07 13.69
C GLY A 12 7.62 13.10 14.71
N ALA A 13 8.42 12.74 15.72
CA ALA A 13 8.13 11.72 16.71
C ALA A 13 6.64 11.69 17.08
N ALA A 14 5.92 10.75 16.47
CA ALA A 14 4.51 10.54 16.74
C ALA A 14 4.36 10.08 18.19
N PRO A 15 3.35 10.54 18.92
CA PRO A 15 3.11 10.08 20.28
C PRO A 15 2.98 8.55 20.26
N VAL A 16 3.63 7.88 21.22
CA VAL A 16 3.51 6.44 21.42
C VAL A 16 2.06 6.13 21.75
N ILE A 17 1.29 5.73 20.75
CA ILE A 17 -0.10 5.30 20.92
C ILE A 17 -0.06 3.93 21.60
N ARG A 18 -0.54 3.90 22.86
CA ARG A 18 -0.63 2.66 23.63
C ARG A 18 -1.63 1.72 22.97
N THR A 19 -1.28 0.43 22.94
CA THR A 19 -2.13 -0.69 22.49
C THR A 19 -3.47 -0.64 23.23
N GLY A 20 -4.48 -0.06 22.63
CA GLY A 20 -5.82 0.14 23.21
C GLY A 20 -6.49 1.43 22.80
N GLU A 21 -5.73 2.39 22.26
CA GLU A 21 -6.21 3.73 21.96
C GLU A 21 -6.55 4.01 20.50
N ILE A 22 -6.51 2.98 19.61
CA ILE A 22 -7.03 3.17 18.25
C ILE A 22 -8.51 2.75 18.26
N PRO A 23 -9.44 3.69 18.46
CA PRO A 23 -10.84 3.34 18.54
C PRO A 23 -11.28 2.83 17.18
N ASN A 24 -11.66 1.55 17.11
CA ASN A 24 -12.42 1.01 15.99
C ASN A 24 -11.69 0.87 14.65
N ILE A 25 -10.41 0.42 14.67
CA ILE A 25 -9.62 0.13 13.45
C ILE A 25 -10.45 -0.67 12.43
N SER A 26 -11.14 -1.72 12.86
CA SER A 26 -11.95 -2.56 11.97
C SER A 26 -13.07 -1.77 11.26
N ARG A 27 -13.65 -0.76 11.90
CA ARG A 27 -14.71 0.06 11.32
C ARG A 27 -14.16 1.09 10.35
N GLN A 28 -13.04 1.74 10.69
CA GLN A 28 -12.35 2.66 9.81
C GLN A 28 -11.83 1.94 8.57
N TRP A 29 -11.28 0.72 8.78
CA TRP A 29 -10.78 -0.13 7.70
C TRP A 29 -11.89 -0.55 6.73
N LYS A 30 -13.07 -0.87 7.23
CA LYS A 30 -14.26 -1.16 6.40
C LYS A 30 -14.63 0.01 5.49
N SER A 31 -14.51 1.25 5.98
CA SER A 31 -14.75 2.44 5.17
C SER A 31 -13.73 2.62 4.05
N VAL A 32 -12.47 2.31 4.32
CA VAL A 32 -11.36 2.45 3.35
C VAL A 32 -11.40 1.34 2.30
N TYR A 33 -11.64 0.10 2.73
CA TYR A 33 -11.61 -1.09 1.86
C TYR A 33 -12.94 -1.29 1.10
N GLY A 34 -14.06 -1.01 1.73
CA GLY A 34 -15.39 -1.17 1.13
C GLY A 34 -15.68 -0.22 -0.03
N GLY A 35 -14.97 0.91 -0.10
CA GLY A 35 -15.04 1.84 -1.23
C GLY A 35 -14.35 1.33 -2.51
N CYS A 36 -13.45 0.37 -2.40
CA CYS A 36 -12.66 -0.14 -3.53
C CYS A 36 -13.46 -1.07 -4.46
N LEU A 37 -14.54 -1.71 -3.95
CA LEU A 37 -15.34 -2.70 -4.69
C LEU A 37 -16.59 -2.11 -5.36
N ARG A 38 -16.94 -0.85 -5.10
CA ARG A 38 -18.17 -0.22 -5.63
C ARG A 38 -18.00 0.59 -6.91
N MET A 39 -16.81 0.71 -7.46
CA MET A 39 -16.66 1.31 -8.78
C MET A 39 -16.92 0.26 -9.86
N GLY A 40 -18.20 0.22 -10.25
CA GLY A 40 -18.74 -0.67 -11.25
C GLY A 40 -17.99 -0.61 -12.58
N MET A 41 -17.86 -1.77 -13.18
CA MET A 41 -17.53 -1.97 -14.58
C MET A 41 -18.36 -1.04 -15.46
N ALA A 42 -17.72 -0.07 -16.09
CA ALA A 42 -18.19 0.48 -17.34
C ALA A 42 -17.30 -0.09 -18.45
N PRO A 43 -17.87 -0.69 -19.50
CA PRO A 43 -17.09 -1.14 -20.64
C PRO A 43 -16.72 0.06 -21.49
N SER A 44 -15.47 0.44 -21.56
CA SER A 44 -14.97 1.32 -22.61
C SER A 44 -14.39 0.48 -23.74
N THR A 45 -15.16 0.36 -24.80
CA THR A 45 -14.67 0.11 -26.15
C THR A 45 -13.94 1.36 -26.61
N ASP A 46 -12.65 1.32 -26.82
CA ASP A 46 -12.06 1.93 -28.01
C ASP A 46 -10.69 1.31 -28.29
N SER A 47 -10.53 0.95 -29.57
CA SER A 47 -9.34 0.41 -30.18
C SER A 47 -8.45 1.55 -30.62
N GLY A 48 -7.14 1.51 -30.30
CA GLY A 48 -6.24 2.53 -30.86
C GLY A 48 -4.79 2.41 -30.44
N ILE A 49 -4.03 1.64 -31.23
CA ILE A 49 -2.63 1.87 -31.60
C ILE A 49 -1.55 1.73 -30.53
N VAL A 50 -0.84 0.62 -30.69
CA VAL A 50 0.44 0.25 -30.11
C VAL A 50 1.49 1.34 -30.38
N GLY A 51 2.03 1.89 -29.33
CA GLY A 51 3.25 2.69 -29.34
C GLY A 51 4.04 2.34 -28.10
N GLU A 52 4.98 1.44 -28.26
CA GLU A 52 5.97 1.10 -27.25
C GLU A 52 6.84 2.34 -27.00
N MET A 53 6.51 3.08 -25.95
CA MET A 53 7.35 4.19 -25.47
C MET A 53 7.87 3.84 -24.09
N ASP A 54 9.17 3.56 -24.03
CA ASP A 54 9.95 3.52 -22.81
C ASP A 54 9.68 4.77 -21.94
N ALA A 55 8.93 4.57 -20.87
CA ALA A 55 8.47 5.64 -19.97
C ALA A 55 9.56 6.16 -19.00
N ARG A 56 10.85 5.85 -19.27
CA ARG A 56 11.95 6.13 -18.32
C ARG A 56 12.62 7.48 -18.47
N SER A 57 12.14 8.38 -19.33
CA SER A 57 12.90 9.62 -19.60
C SER A 57 12.03 10.81 -19.98
N LYS A 58 11.18 11.30 -19.07
CA LYS A 58 10.72 12.70 -19.15
C LYS A 58 10.89 13.35 -17.77
N PRO A 59 11.76 14.37 -17.62
CA PRO A 59 11.83 15.15 -16.40
C PRO A 59 10.52 15.92 -16.24
N GLY A 60 9.76 15.58 -15.21
CA GLY A 60 8.53 16.28 -14.83
C GLY A 60 7.24 15.44 -14.76
N LEU A 61 7.20 14.22 -15.28
CA LEU A 61 6.07 13.29 -15.05
C LEU A 61 6.42 12.38 -13.87
N ARG A 62 5.63 12.43 -12.83
CA ARG A 62 5.72 11.44 -11.74
C ARG A 62 5.38 10.05 -12.31
N ASP A 63 6.11 9.05 -11.85
CA ASP A 63 5.82 7.66 -12.20
C ASP A 63 4.37 7.31 -11.78
N PRO A 64 3.50 6.85 -12.69
CA PRO A 64 2.13 6.51 -12.37
C PRO A 64 2.00 5.47 -11.25
N PHE A 65 2.99 4.59 -11.09
CA PHE A 65 3.03 3.62 -10.01
C PHE A 65 3.26 4.30 -8.65
N GLU A 66 4.20 5.23 -8.58
CA GLU A 66 4.48 6.01 -7.37
C GLU A 66 3.31 6.93 -7.02
N GLU A 67 2.71 7.56 -8.03
CA GLU A 67 1.51 8.38 -7.84
C GLU A 67 0.35 7.54 -7.28
N ALA A 68 0.18 6.30 -7.73
CA ALA A 68 -0.84 5.41 -7.22
C ALA A 68 -0.59 5.03 -5.74
N ILE A 69 0.67 4.87 -5.31
CA ILE A 69 1.04 4.66 -3.91
C ILE A 69 0.70 5.90 -3.07
N ASP A 70 1.09 7.08 -3.53
CA ASP A 70 0.78 8.34 -2.85
C ASP A 70 -0.73 8.52 -2.67
N ASN A 71 -1.51 8.23 -3.73
CA ASN A 71 -2.96 8.28 -3.70
C ASN A 71 -3.56 7.27 -2.71
N ALA A 72 -3.00 6.05 -2.63
CA ALA A 72 -3.40 5.05 -1.66
C ALA A 72 -3.17 5.55 -0.21
N LEU A 73 -1.98 6.08 0.07
CA LEU A 73 -1.62 6.63 1.38
C LEU A 73 -2.50 7.83 1.77
N ASN A 74 -2.75 8.73 0.81
CA ASN A 74 -3.60 9.90 1.04
C ASN A 74 -5.08 9.54 1.25
N SER A 75 -5.51 8.38 0.80
CA SER A 75 -6.86 7.88 1.02
C SER A 75 -7.10 7.31 2.42
N LEU A 76 -6.03 7.09 3.19
CA LEU A 76 -6.16 6.65 4.58
C LEU A 76 -6.77 7.77 5.45
N PRO A 77 -7.68 7.43 6.38
CA PRO A 77 -8.12 8.35 7.41
C PRO A 77 -6.93 8.96 8.15
N ALA A 78 -7.06 10.23 8.53
CA ALA A 78 -5.99 10.98 9.19
C ALA A 78 -5.48 10.27 10.46
N ASP A 79 -6.39 9.68 11.23
CA ASP A 79 -6.07 8.95 12.47
C ASP A 79 -5.22 7.70 12.18
N LEU A 80 -5.56 6.93 11.13
CA LEU A 80 -4.75 5.77 10.75
C LEU A 80 -3.39 6.19 10.22
N ARG A 81 -3.33 7.24 9.42
CA ARG A 81 -2.07 7.77 8.91
C ARG A 81 -1.17 8.27 10.05
N ALA A 82 -1.74 8.99 11.01
CA ALA A 82 -1.01 9.46 12.19
C ALA A 82 -0.55 8.30 13.09
N ALA A 83 -1.28 7.18 13.11
CA ALA A 83 -0.93 6.00 13.88
C ALA A 83 0.17 5.14 13.22
N MET A 84 0.45 5.33 11.92
CA MET A 84 1.58 4.65 11.27
C MET A 84 2.90 5.15 11.86
N SER A 85 3.60 4.28 12.55
CA SER A 85 4.87 4.62 13.18
C SER A 85 5.91 3.55 12.94
N ASN A 86 7.16 3.96 12.72
CA ASN A 86 8.30 3.08 12.50
C ASN A 86 8.03 2.02 11.42
N VAL A 87 7.53 2.46 10.26
CA VAL A 87 7.27 1.63 9.08
C VAL A 87 7.74 2.37 7.83
N GLU A 88 8.40 1.65 6.94
CA GLU A 88 8.91 2.14 5.65
C GLU A 88 8.17 1.42 4.52
N ILE A 89 7.78 2.15 3.48
CA ILE A 89 7.21 1.58 2.26
C ILE A 89 8.26 1.67 1.16
N VAL A 90 8.58 0.53 0.55
CA VAL A 90 9.62 0.40 -0.47
C VAL A 90 9.04 -0.26 -1.71
N VAL A 91 9.33 0.32 -2.88
CA VAL A 91 9.02 -0.31 -4.16
C VAL A 91 10.21 -1.17 -4.58
N GLU A 92 9.93 -2.44 -4.85
CA GLU A 92 10.90 -3.41 -5.38
C GLU A 92 10.39 -3.94 -6.72
N ASP A 93 11.29 -4.29 -7.63
CA ASP A 93 10.86 -4.78 -8.94
C ASP A 93 10.20 -6.15 -8.86
N GLU A 94 10.83 -7.09 -8.13
CA GLU A 94 10.37 -8.48 -7.99
C GLU A 94 10.63 -9.00 -6.57
N PRO A 95 9.84 -9.97 -6.08
CA PRO A 95 10.16 -10.69 -4.85
C PRO A 95 11.49 -11.43 -4.96
N ALA A 96 12.38 -11.21 -4.00
CA ALA A 96 13.73 -11.78 -4.03
C ALA A 96 13.77 -13.32 -4.01
N ASP A 97 12.72 -13.95 -3.48
CA ASP A 97 12.58 -15.40 -3.37
C ASP A 97 11.74 -16.03 -4.52
N GLY A 98 11.36 -15.24 -5.51
CA GLY A 98 10.57 -15.68 -6.68
C GLY A 98 9.13 -16.08 -6.38
N ARG A 99 8.62 -15.84 -5.17
CA ARG A 99 7.21 -16.08 -4.85
C ARG A 99 6.29 -15.13 -5.63
N PRO A 100 5.08 -15.55 -6.01
CA PRO A 100 4.13 -14.70 -6.72
C PRO A 100 3.42 -13.73 -5.75
N LEU A 101 4.18 -12.81 -5.15
CA LEU A 101 3.66 -11.81 -4.22
C LEU A 101 3.45 -10.47 -4.93
N LEU A 102 2.41 -9.74 -4.54
CA LEU A 102 2.16 -8.37 -4.97
C LEU A 102 2.71 -7.36 -3.95
N GLY A 103 2.67 -7.71 -2.67
CA GLY A 103 3.22 -6.97 -1.55
C GLY A 103 3.71 -7.90 -0.45
N LEU A 104 4.39 -7.33 0.55
CA LEU A 104 4.86 -8.08 1.71
C LEU A 104 5.15 -7.14 2.88
N TYR A 105 4.40 -7.29 3.97
CA TYR A 105 4.72 -6.68 5.24
C TYR A 105 5.73 -7.54 6.02
N ARG A 106 6.79 -6.91 6.50
CA ARG A 106 7.78 -7.53 7.40
C ARG A 106 7.96 -6.66 8.63
N GLY A 107 7.58 -7.16 9.78
CA GLY A 107 7.73 -6.41 11.03
C GLY A 107 6.93 -7.00 12.17
N VAL A 108 6.79 -6.20 13.22
CA VAL A 108 5.95 -6.52 14.38
C VAL A 108 4.70 -5.65 14.34
N PRO A 109 3.50 -6.23 14.10
CA PRO A 109 2.27 -5.48 14.06
C PRO A 109 2.06 -4.60 15.30
N LEU A 110 1.53 -3.41 15.12
CA LEU A 110 1.35 -2.40 16.18
C LEU A 110 0.75 -2.99 17.47
N PRO A 111 -0.32 -3.80 17.44
CA PRO A 111 -0.90 -4.38 18.66
C PRO A 111 0.00 -5.37 19.40
N ARG A 112 1.05 -5.87 18.74
CA ARG A 112 1.99 -6.84 19.31
C ARG A 112 3.29 -6.19 19.80
N ARG A 113 3.45 -4.87 19.62
CA ARG A 113 4.63 -4.14 20.09
C ARG A 113 4.56 -3.96 21.59
N SER A 114 5.66 -4.29 22.29
CA SER A 114 5.79 -4.07 23.73
C SER A 114 6.26 -2.62 24.01
N SER A 115 6.17 -2.21 25.26
CA SER A 115 6.70 -0.92 25.71
C SER A 115 8.23 -0.78 25.53
N THR A 116 8.91 -1.91 25.33
CA THR A 116 10.36 -1.97 25.05
C THR A 116 10.68 -1.94 23.55
N TYR A 117 9.68 -1.76 22.69
CA TYR A 117 9.85 -1.67 21.24
C TYR A 117 10.39 -0.28 20.83
N SER A 118 11.58 0.08 21.37
CA SER A 118 12.28 1.31 21.01
C SER A 118 13.67 0.96 20.47
N GLY A 119 14.15 1.75 19.49
CA GLY A 119 15.48 1.55 18.90
C GLY A 119 15.59 0.35 17.95
N VAL A 120 14.48 -0.22 17.50
CA VAL A 120 14.44 -1.26 16.46
C VAL A 120 14.34 -0.63 15.07
N LEU A 121 14.85 -1.35 14.07
CA LEU A 121 14.71 -0.94 12.67
C LEU A 121 13.23 -0.80 12.28
N PRO A 122 12.91 0.11 11.37
CA PRO A 122 11.56 0.23 10.85
C PRO A 122 11.03 -1.09 10.30
N ASP A 123 9.75 -1.35 10.51
CA ASP A 123 9.05 -2.38 9.76
C ASP A 123 9.09 -2.03 8.28
N LYS A 124 9.04 -3.03 7.41
CA LYS A 124 9.13 -2.83 5.97
C LYS A 124 7.87 -3.34 5.27
N ILE A 125 7.29 -2.49 4.44
CA ILE A 125 6.26 -2.86 3.47
C ILE A 125 6.90 -2.81 2.09
N SER A 126 7.07 -3.98 1.46
CA SER A 126 7.55 -4.09 0.08
C SER A 126 6.35 -4.15 -0.87
N ILE A 127 6.35 -3.31 -1.91
CA ILE A 127 5.36 -3.31 -2.98
C ILE A 127 6.07 -3.72 -4.27
N PHE A 128 5.64 -4.83 -4.89
CA PHE A 128 6.32 -5.42 -6.03
C PHE A 128 5.77 -4.89 -7.36
N ARG A 129 6.55 -4.01 -8.00
CA ARG A 129 6.17 -3.32 -9.25
C ARG A 129 5.88 -4.29 -10.38
N GLY A 130 6.77 -5.25 -10.65
CA GLY A 130 6.67 -6.17 -11.78
C GLY A 130 5.39 -7.01 -11.73
N PRO A 131 5.11 -7.74 -10.65
CA PRO A 131 3.88 -8.51 -10.50
C PRO A 131 2.61 -7.68 -10.66
N ILE A 132 2.54 -6.50 -10.03
CA ILE A 132 1.37 -5.61 -10.11
C ILE A 132 1.18 -5.07 -11.53
N THR A 133 2.26 -4.66 -12.20
CA THR A 133 2.19 -4.16 -13.58
C THR A 133 1.74 -5.26 -14.55
N ARG A 134 2.22 -6.49 -14.38
CA ARG A 134 1.74 -7.64 -15.16
C ARG A 134 0.26 -7.93 -14.93
N LEU A 135 -0.19 -7.83 -13.69
CA LEU A 135 -1.61 -8.00 -13.34
C LEU A 135 -2.49 -6.91 -13.96
N ALA A 136 -2.00 -5.67 -14.02
CA ALA A 136 -2.69 -4.54 -14.63
C ALA A 136 -2.80 -4.67 -16.16
N ALA A 137 -1.91 -5.43 -16.81
CA ALA A 137 -1.93 -5.73 -18.24
C ALA A 137 -2.00 -4.49 -19.15
N GLY A 138 -1.34 -3.39 -18.76
CA GLY A 138 -1.29 -2.14 -19.51
C GLY A 138 -2.48 -1.18 -19.28
N ASP A 139 -3.45 -1.56 -18.47
CA ASP A 139 -4.57 -0.69 -18.07
C ASP A 139 -4.14 0.19 -16.88
N ALA A 140 -4.05 1.51 -17.09
CA ALA A 140 -3.62 2.47 -16.08
C ALA A 140 -4.61 2.58 -14.89
N ASP A 141 -5.91 2.52 -15.16
CA ASP A 141 -6.92 2.57 -14.11
C ASP A 141 -6.87 1.31 -13.24
N ARG A 142 -6.65 0.16 -13.89
CA ARG A 142 -6.44 -1.10 -13.18
C ARG A 142 -5.16 -1.07 -12.38
N LEU A 143 -4.07 -0.52 -12.92
CA LEU A 143 -2.81 -0.34 -12.18
C LEU A 143 -3.05 0.43 -10.87
N GLY A 144 -3.73 1.57 -10.95
CA GLY A 144 -4.06 2.38 -9.78
C GLY A 144 -4.88 1.62 -8.74
N ARG A 145 -5.87 0.83 -9.19
CA ARG A 145 -6.69 0.00 -8.29
C ARG A 145 -5.89 -1.10 -7.61
N GLU A 146 -5.06 -1.83 -8.38
CA GLU A 146 -4.24 -2.93 -7.83
C GLU A 146 -3.18 -2.41 -6.85
N VAL A 147 -2.47 -1.32 -7.20
CA VAL A 147 -1.51 -0.68 -6.29
C VAL A 147 -2.21 -0.26 -5.00
N ARG A 148 -3.34 0.43 -5.10
CA ARG A 148 -4.13 0.83 -3.94
C ARG A 148 -4.52 -0.37 -3.07
N HIS A 149 -5.02 -1.45 -3.70
CA HIS A 149 -5.43 -2.66 -2.99
C HIS A 149 -4.26 -3.26 -2.21
N VAL A 150 -3.11 -3.44 -2.86
CA VAL A 150 -1.91 -4.03 -2.25
C VAL A 150 -1.38 -3.15 -1.11
N VAL A 151 -1.23 -1.84 -1.34
CA VAL A 151 -0.73 -0.91 -0.31
C VAL A 151 -1.61 -0.94 0.94
N LEU A 152 -2.93 -0.87 0.77
CA LEU A 152 -3.86 -0.91 1.90
C LEU A 152 -3.85 -2.27 2.61
N HIS A 153 -3.68 -3.37 1.86
CA HIS A 153 -3.57 -4.72 2.41
C HIS A 153 -2.36 -4.86 3.35
N GLU A 154 -1.18 -4.43 2.89
CA GLU A 154 0.05 -4.51 3.68
C GLU A 154 0.02 -3.56 4.90
N ILE A 155 -0.59 -2.39 4.75
CA ILE A 155 -0.82 -1.49 5.88
C ILE A 155 -1.77 -2.11 6.91
N ALA A 156 -2.77 -2.87 6.48
CA ALA A 156 -3.65 -3.60 7.40
C ALA A 156 -2.88 -4.58 8.28
N HIS A 157 -1.91 -5.30 7.71
CA HIS A 157 -1.04 -6.18 8.47
C HIS A 157 -0.19 -5.43 9.50
N HIS A 158 0.30 -4.22 9.18
CA HIS A 158 0.96 -3.36 10.15
C HIS A 158 0.03 -3.02 11.34
N PHE A 159 -1.26 -2.83 11.09
CA PHE A 159 -2.26 -2.62 12.14
C PHE A 159 -2.74 -3.91 12.83
N GLY A 160 -2.20 -5.07 12.46
CA GLY A 160 -2.53 -6.36 13.05
C GLY A 160 -3.81 -7.01 12.53
N ILE A 161 -4.30 -6.55 11.39
CA ILE A 161 -5.46 -7.17 10.71
C ILE A 161 -4.94 -8.35 9.89
N SER A 162 -5.46 -9.55 10.12
CA SER A 162 -5.10 -10.75 9.36
C SER A 162 -5.87 -10.85 8.04
N ASP A 163 -5.40 -11.74 7.14
CA ASP A 163 -6.08 -12.02 5.86
C ASP A 163 -7.51 -12.48 6.06
N GLU A 164 -7.76 -13.35 7.03
CA GLU A 164 -9.10 -13.83 7.35
C GLU A 164 -10.01 -12.67 7.73
N ARG A 165 -9.48 -11.73 8.53
CA ARG A 165 -10.24 -10.55 8.94
C ARG A 165 -10.48 -9.58 7.77
N LEU A 166 -9.52 -9.44 6.86
CA LEU A 166 -9.69 -8.65 5.63
C LEU A 166 -10.79 -9.25 4.73
N ILE A 167 -10.81 -10.58 4.59
CA ILE A 167 -11.86 -11.28 3.84
C ILE A 167 -13.23 -11.04 4.47
N GLU A 168 -13.35 -11.11 5.78
CA GLU A 168 -14.60 -10.82 6.49
C GLU A 168 -15.05 -9.36 6.28
N LEU A 169 -14.14 -8.40 6.33
CA LEU A 169 -14.44 -6.98 6.14
C LEU A 169 -14.89 -6.65 4.71
N ASN A 170 -14.46 -7.43 3.72
CA ASN A 170 -14.82 -7.28 2.30
C ASN A 170 -16.17 -7.95 1.94
N ARG A 171 -16.71 -8.82 2.77
CA ARG A 171 -17.96 -9.57 2.49
C ARG A 171 -19.25 -8.81 2.81
N TYR A 172 -19.16 -7.59 3.36
CA TYR A 172 -20.32 -6.79 3.77
C TYR A 172 -20.43 -5.49 2.98
#